data_943f917c591cfe3e226ded7d5c18d959
#
_entry.id   943f917c591cfe3e226ded7d5c18d959
#
_cell.length_a   1.000
_cell.length_b   1.000
_cell.length_c   1.000
_cell.angle_alpha   90.00
_cell.angle_beta   90.00
_cell.angle_gamma   90.00
#
_symmetry.space_group_name_H-M   'P 1'
#
loop_
_entity.id
_entity.type
_entity.pdbx_description
1 polymer ?
#
loop_
_entity_poly.entity_id
_entity_poly.type
_entity_poly.pdbx_seq_one_letter_code
_entity_poly.pdbx_strand_id
1 'polypeptide(L)'
;MSDLNVNTFKARRAEIVKRMDKNSVLLISSAKLVSRNNDTTFPFRQDSNFYYCTGFQEPDSVMLLHSNGHSTLFCRQKNPELEKWDGFMWGPEAAKDSFDFDEAYDINNIDEILPELIRGNETLYALVGKNLDFDSKITNWINSANSMERHQGNIDLKNFSNILGSMRLVKDDEEISLIRKSCEIAAISHRNVMQNVEVGMSEYDLECMYLNEFKINGSREASYTPIVAGGARACILH
;
A
#
# COMPACT_ATOMS: atom_id res chain seq x y z
N MET A 1 -14.02 -10.29 -1.83
CA MET A 1 -12.64 -10.28 -2.36
C MET A 1 -12.02 -11.59 -1.92
N SER A 2 -11.36 -12.33 -2.83
CA SER A 2 -10.48 -13.41 -2.39
C SER A 2 -9.31 -12.75 -1.71
N ASP A 3 -9.19 -12.91 -0.40
CA ASP A 3 -8.03 -12.45 0.33
C ASP A 3 -6.82 -13.18 -0.24
N LEU A 4 -5.84 -12.42 -0.72
CA LEU A 4 -4.58 -12.99 -1.15
C LEU A 4 -4.00 -13.80 0.02
N ASN A 5 -3.44 -14.95 -0.30
CA ASN A 5 -2.87 -15.83 0.71
C ASN A 5 -1.71 -15.11 1.43
N VAL A 6 -1.70 -15.13 2.75
CA VAL A 6 -0.61 -14.56 3.58
C VAL A 6 0.76 -15.08 3.15
N ASN A 7 0.84 -16.34 2.71
CA ASN A 7 2.07 -16.93 2.19
C ASN A 7 2.62 -16.20 0.96
N THR A 8 1.77 -15.57 0.14
CA THR A 8 2.21 -14.78 -1.02
C THR A 8 2.99 -13.55 -0.58
N PHE A 9 2.51 -12.85 0.43
CA PHE A 9 3.20 -11.66 0.96
C PHE A 9 4.52 -12.05 1.65
N LYS A 10 4.54 -13.16 2.39
CA LYS A 10 5.78 -13.72 2.96
C LYS A 10 6.80 -14.07 1.89
N ALA A 11 6.38 -14.76 0.83
CA ALA A 11 7.24 -15.11 -0.31
C ALA A 11 7.81 -13.87 -1.00
N ARG A 12 7.00 -12.80 -1.15
CA ARG A 12 7.45 -11.53 -1.71
C ARG A 12 8.49 -10.85 -0.82
N ARG A 13 8.29 -10.82 0.52
CA ARG A 13 9.31 -10.33 1.46
C ARG A 13 10.61 -11.12 1.36
N ALA A 14 10.53 -12.44 1.28
CA ALA A 14 11.71 -13.30 1.10
C ALA A 14 12.44 -13.04 -0.23
N GLU A 15 11.71 -12.72 -1.29
CA GLU A 15 12.31 -12.37 -2.60
C GLU A 15 12.96 -10.98 -2.58
N ILE A 16 12.39 -10.03 -1.83
CA ILE A 16 13.02 -8.70 -1.61
C ILE A 16 14.37 -8.88 -0.91
N VAL A 17 14.42 -9.68 0.15
CA VAL A 17 15.65 -9.97 0.90
C VAL A 17 16.80 -10.46 0.01
N LYS A 18 16.52 -11.34 -0.96
CA LYS A 18 17.53 -11.83 -1.91
C LYS A 18 18.14 -10.74 -2.80
N ARG A 19 17.44 -9.61 -2.93
CA ARG A 19 17.83 -8.47 -3.79
C ARG A 19 18.41 -7.30 -3.02
N MET A 20 18.38 -7.37 -1.69
CA MET A 20 18.95 -6.38 -0.81
C MET A 20 20.45 -6.65 -0.59
N ASP A 21 21.21 -5.59 -0.31
CA ASP A 21 22.56 -5.70 0.16
C ASP A 21 22.60 -6.39 1.54
N LYS A 22 23.74 -6.98 1.89
CA LYS A 22 23.96 -7.46 3.26
C LYS A 22 23.98 -6.27 4.24
N ASN A 23 23.65 -6.53 5.49
CA ASN A 23 23.59 -5.50 6.54
C ASN A 23 22.72 -4.30 6.13
N SER A 24 21.57 -4.59 5.57
CA SER A 24 20.63 -3.57 5.13
C SER A 24 19.22 -3.80 5.65
N VAL A 25 18.43 -2.73 5.66
CA VAL A 25 17.02 -2.73 6.01
C VAL A 25 16.22 -2.03 4.92
N LEU A 26 14.97 -2.44 4.75
CA LEU A 26 14.03 -1.79 3.84
C LEU A 26 12.84 -1.27 4.64
N LEU A 27 12.52 0.02 4.46
CA LEU A 27 11.44 0.73 5.13
C LEU A 27 10.39 1.16 4.12
N ILE A 28 9.15 0.77 4.34
CA ILE A 28 8.00 1.17 3.49
C ILE A 28 6.86 1.65 4.39
N SER A 29 6.33 2.84 4.09
CA SER A 29 5.13 3.37 4.75
C SER A 29 3.86 3.01 4.00
N SER A 30 2.77 2.82 4.74
CA SER A 30 1.41 2.76 4.21
C SER A 30 0.95 4.12 3.67
N ALA A 31 -0.18 4.12 2.97
CA ALA A 31 -0.92 5.35 2.72
C ALA A 31 -1.49 5.91 4.03
N LYS A 32 -1.75 7.22 4.02
CA LYS A 32 -2.49 7.93 5.06
C LYS A 32 -3.91 8.20 4.63
N LEU A 33 -4.81 8.44 5.59
CA LEU A 33 -6.12 9.01 5.30
C LEU A 33 -5.96 10.42 4.74
N VAL A 34 -6.71 10.73 3.69
CA VAL A 34 -6.71 12.05 3.05
C VAL A 34 -8.02 12.74 3.39
N SER A 35 -7.95 13.89 4.06
CA SER A 35 -9.14 14.69 4.36
C SER A 35 -9.79 15.18 3.06
N ARG A 36 -11.10 15.01 2.96
CA ARG A 36 -11.94 15.56 1.91
C ARG A 36 -12.57 16.88 2.34
N ASN A 37 -13.13 16.90 3.55
CA ASN A 37 -13.78 18.06 4.14
C ASN A 37 -13.96 17.85 5.64
N ASN A 38 -13.44 18.75 6.47
CA ASN A 38 -13.52 18.72 7.94
C ASN A 38 -13.16 17.33 8.51
N ASP A 39 -14.15 16.62 9.04
CA ASP A 39 -14.06 15.28 9.64
C ASP A 39 -14.26 14.13 8.63
N THR A 40 -14.50 14.44 7.35
CA THR A 40 -14.73 13.44 6.31
C THR A 40 -13.47 13.21 5.49
N THR A 41 -13.14 11.95 5.23
CA THR A 41 -12.00 11.55 4.38
C THR A 41 -12.46 11.05 3.01
N PHE A 42 -11.54 11.08 2.04
CA PHE A 42 -11.70 10.30 0.83
C PHE A 42 -11.66 8.80 1.15
N PRO A 43 -12.28 7.94 0.30
CA PRO A 43 -12.14 6.49 0.44
C PRO A 43 -10.66 6.11 0.53
N PHE A 44 -10.33 5.29 1.56
CA PHE A 44 -8.96 4.87 1.77
C PHE A 44 -8.49 3.92 0.67
N ARG A 45 -7.31 4.20 0.11
CA ARG A 45 -6.60 3.32 -0.79
C ARG A 45 -5.17 3.14 -0.31
N GLN A 46 -4.79 1.88 -0.06
CA GLN A 46 -3.44 1.55 0.41
C GLN A 46 -2.36 1.87 -0.65
N ASP A 47 -1.16 2.24 -0.20
CA ASP A 47 0.02 2.32 -1.07
C ASP A 47 0.28 0.97 -1.72
N SER A 48 0.52 0.99 -3.02
CA SER A 48 0.64 -0.25 -3.80
C SER A 48 1.88 -1.07 -3.46
N ASN A 49 2.99 -0.44 -3.07
CA ASN A 49 4.21 -1.14 -2.67
C ASN A 49 4.06 -1.72 -1.27
N PHE A 50 3.47 -0.94 -0.34
CA PHE A 50 3.19 -1.41 1.00
C PHE A 50 2.25 -2.63 0.96
N TYR A 51 1.14 -2.53 0.23
CA TYR A 51 0.21 -3.65 0.06
C TYR A 51 0.87 -4.88 -0.57
N TYR A 52 1.67 -4.69 -1.62
CA TYR A 52 2.39 -5.77 -2.30
C TYR A 52 3.29 -6.58 -1.37
N CYS A 53 3.90 -5.92 -0.39
CA CYS A 53 4.81 -6.54 0.57
C CYS A 53 4.10 -7.13 1.79
N THR A 54 2.95 -6.58 2.19
CA THR A 54 2.34 -6.85 3.50
C THR A 54 0.96 -7.47 3.45
N GLY A 55 0.16 -7.13 2.45
CA GLY A 55 -1.29 -7.40 2.44
C GLY A 55 -2.09 -6.57 3.44
N PHE A 56 -1.44 -5.79 4.30
CA PHE A 56 -2.08 -5.02 5.36
C PHE A 56 -2.78 -3.79 4.82
N GLN A 57 -4.03 -3.56 5.21
CA GLN A 57 -4.88 -2.55 4.59
C GLN A 57 -5.25 -1.38 5.51
N GLU A 58 -4.69 -1.29 6.71
CA GLU A 58 -4.93 -0.12 7.56
C GLU A 58 -3.97 1.02 7.23
N PRO A 59 -4.40 2.29 7.41
CA PRO A 59 -3.55 3.45 7.27
C PRO A 59 -2.54 3.56 8.43
N ASP A 60 -1.64 4.54 8.32
CA ASP A 60 -0.68 4.92 9.36
C ASP A 60 0.15 3.74 9.86
N SER A 61 0.73 3.00 8.93
CA SER A 61 1.54 1.83 9.22
C SER A 61 2.88 1.90 8.50
N VAL A 62 3.88 1.20 9.06
CA VAL A 62 5.23 1.12 8.49
C VAL A 62 5.73 -0.32 8.60
N MET A 63 6.29 -0.84 7.52
CA MET A 63 7.01 -2.11 7.52
C MET A 63 8.50 -1.86 7.51
N LEU A 64 9.23 -2.56 8.38
CA LEU A 64 10.68 -2.70 8.34
C LEU A 64 11.02 -4.15 7.99
N LEU A 65 11.90 -4.35 7.02
CA LEU A 65 12.38 -5.68 6.60
C LEU A 65 13.91 -5.68 6.60
N HIS A 66 14.51 -6.58 7.38
CA HIS A 66 15.95 -6.76 7.44
C HIS A 66 16.45 -7.72 6.35
N SER A 67 17.69 -7.54 5.93
CA SER A 67 18.36 -8.43 4.96
C SER A 67 18.57 -9.86 5.46
N ASN A 68 18.39 -10.12 6.75
CA ASN A 68 18.35 -11.47 7.32
C ASN A 68 16.96 -12.13 7.26
N GLY A 69 15.95 -11.40 6.77
CA GLY A 69 14.57 -11.86 6.64
C GLY A 69 13.65 -11.46 7.78
N HIS A 70 14.16 -10.92 8.89
CA HIS A 70 13.33 -10.46 10.00
C HIS A 70 12.46 -9.27 9.58
N SER A 71 11.16 -9.35 9.89
CA SER A 71 10.14 -8.39 9.47
C SER A 71 9.39 -7.81 10.65
N THR A 72 9.25 -6.50 10.68
CA THR A 72 8.56 -5.75 11.73
C THR A 72 7.47 -4.88 11.14
N LEU A 73 6.29 -4.91 11.73
CA LEU A 73 5.16 -4.03 11.38
C LEU A 73 4.93 -3.01 12.51
N PHE A 74 4.88 -1.74 12.17
CA PHE A 74 4.32 -0.70 13.03
C PHE A 74 2.92 -0.38 12.53
N CYS A 75 1.89 -0.49 13.39
CA CYS A 75 0.52 -0.19 13.04
C CYS A 75 -0.22 0.44 14.22
N ARG A 76 -1.43 0.92 13.97
CA ARG A 76 -2.25 1.55 15.01
C ARG A 76 -2.62 0.54 16.09
N GLN A 77 -2.62 1.01 17.33
CA GLN A 77 -3.12 0.22 18.46
C GLN A 77 -4.61 0.00 18.30
N LYS A 78 -5.07 -1.20 18.69
CA LYS A 78 -6.50 -1.49 18.75
C LYS A 78 -7.20 -0.56 19.74
N ASN A 79 -8.28 0.09 19.29
CA ASN A 79 -9.05 1.01 20.12
C ASN A 79 -10.55 0.70 19.99
N PRO A 80 -11.17 0.03 21.01
CA PRO A 80 -12.58 -0.35 20.96
C PRO A 80 -13.57 0.82 20.83
N GLU A 81 -13.18 2.02 21.26
CA GLU A 81 -14.03 3.19 21.10
C GLU A 81 -14.03 3.69 19.65
N LEU A 82 -12.87 3.68 19.00
CA LEU A 82 -12.76 4.02 17.57
C LEU A 82 -13.38 2.95 16.68
N GLU A 83 -13.32 1.66 17.07
CA GLU A 83 -13.96 0.57 16.31
C GLU A 83 -15.49 0.74 16.16
N LYS A 84 -16.13 1.48 17.07
CA LYS A 84 -17.56 1.82 16.95
C LYS A 84 -17.87 2.74 15.77
N TRP A 85 -16.88 3.53 15.32
CA TRP A 85 -17.01 4.52 14.25
C TRP A 85 -16.36 4.05 12.95
N ASP A 86 -15.15 3.52 13.05
CA ASP A 86 -14.29 3.21 11.89
C ASP A 86 -14.33 1.72 11.50
N GLY A 87 -14.95 0.88 12.34
CA GLY A 87 -14.95 -0.56 12.16
C GLY A 87 -13.74 -1.23 12.78
N PHE A 88 -13.55 -2.52 12.47
CA PHE A 88 -12.53 -3.38 13.06
C PHE A 88 -11.11 -2.83 12.84
N MET A 89 -10.29 -2.92 13.89
CA MET A 89 -8.86 -2.59 13.89
C MET A 89 -8.04 -3.79 14.38
N TRP A 90 -6.99 -4.12 13.64
CA TRP A 90 -6.14 -5.27 13.98
C TRP A 90 -5.40 -5.08 15.30
N GLY A 91 -4.70 -3.97 15.48
CA GLY A 91 -3.70 -3.80 16.53
C GLY A 91 -2.44 -4.65 16.28
N PRO A 92 -1.32 -4.36 16.95
CA PRO A 92 -0.03 -5.00 16.66
C PRO A 92 -0.03 -6.52 16.81
N GLU A 93 -0.56 -7.07 17.92
CA GLU A 93 -0.52 -8.51 18.18
C GLU A 93 -1.29 -9.32 17.12
N ALA A 94 -2.54 -8.94 16.85
CA ALA A 94 -3.35 -9.65 15.86
C ALA A 94 -2.84 -9.43 14.43
N ALA A 95 -2.30 -8.24 14.12
CA ALA A 95 -1.67 -7.96 12.84
C ALA A 95 -0.41 -8.81 12.61
N LYS A 96 0.44 -8.96 13.63
CA LYS A 96 1.62 -9.82 13.61
C LYS A 96 1.26 -11.24 13.17
N ASP A 97 0.31 -11.85 13.87
CA ASP A 97 -0.07 -13.24 13.63
C ASP A 97 -0.80 -13.42 12.28
N SER A 98 -1.70 -12.49 11.94
CA SER A 98 -2.53 -12.60 10.73
C SER A 98 -1.77 -12.31 9.44
N PHE A 99 -0.70 -11.51 9.48
CA PHE A 99 0.09 -11.12 8.31
C PHE A 99 1.52 -11.69 8.32
N ASP A 100 1.79 -12.60 9.27
CA ASP A 100 3.05 -13.34 9.37
C ASP A 100 4.28 -12.42 9.44
N PHE A 101 4.24 -11.50 10.41
CA PHE A 101 5.39 -10.69 10.81
C PHE A 101 6.08 -11.32 12.02
N ASP A 102 7.40 -11.12 12.13
CA ASP A 102 8.16 -11.60 13.28
C ASP A 102 7.89 -10.75 14.52
N GLU A 103 7.69 -9.43 14.33
CA GLU A 103 7.34 -8.49 15.38
C GLU A 103 6.32 -7.45 14.89
N ALA A 104 5.55 -6.91 15.83
CA ALA A 104 4.71 -5.75 15.57
C ALA A 104 4.62 -4.83 16.78
N TYR A 105 4.58 -3.52 16.52
CA TYR A 105 4.56 -2.47 17.53
C TYR A 105 3.50 -1.41 17.23
N ASP A 106 3.11 -0.67 18.29
CA ASP A 106 2.30 0.52 18.12
C ASP A 106 3.07 1.57 17.31
N ILE A 107 2.44 2.11 16.27
CA ILE A 107 3.03 3.16 15.41
C ILE A 107 3.42 4.42 16.20
N ASN A 108 2.77 4.69 17.33
CA ASN A 108 3.12 5.82 18.19
C ASN A 108 4.52 5.70 18.83
N ASN A 109 5.04 4.49 18.92
CA ASN A 109 6.36 4.21 19.51
C ASN A 109 7.46 4.11 18.43
N ILE A 110 7.14 4.38 17.16
CA ILE A 110 8.08 4.21 16.05
C ILE A 110 9.34 5.06 16.19
N ASP A 111 9.20 6.29 16.68
CA ASP A 111 10.32 7.24 16.80
C ASP A 111 11.34 6.81 17.86
N GLU A 112 10.95 5.95 18.83
CA GLU A 112 11.82 5.38 19.85
C GLU A 112 12.41 4.02 19.40
N ILE A 113 11.60 3.16 18.81
CA ILE A 113 11.94 1.76 18.52
C ILE A 113 12.75 1.66 17.21
N LEU A 114 12.35 2.37 16.15
CA LEU A 114 12.93 2.21 14.83
C LEU A 114 14.44 2.53 14.78
N PRO A 115 14.97 3.59 15.44
CA PRO A 115 16.41 3.84 15.47
C PRO A 115 17.22 2.67 16.03
N GLU A 116 16.71 1.97 17.05
CA GLU A 116 17.37 0.78 17.62
C GLU A 116 17.37 -0.39 16.63
N LEU A 117 16.28 -0.59 15.90
CA LEU A 117 16.15 -1.69 14.93
C LEU A 117 17.04 -1.48 13.69
N ILE A 118 17.25 -0.23 13.25
CA ILE A 118 18.09 0.05 12.07
C ILE A 118 19.57 0.20 12.42
N ARG A 119 19.91 0.30 13.70
CA ARG A 119 21.28 0.46 14.16
C ARG A 119 22.18 -0.69 13.69
N GLY A 120 23.43 -0.37 13.32
CA GLY A 120 24.42 -1.35 12.86
C GLY A 120 24.21 -1.84 11.43
N ASN A 121 23.18 -1.37 10.74
CA ASN A 121 23.05 -1.61 9.31
C ASN A 121 23.83 -0.55 8.50
N GLU A 122 24.32 -0.95 7.33
CA GLU A 122 25.08 -0.09 6.42
C GLU A 122 24.17 0.65 5.42
N THR A 123 22.99 0.10 5.13
CA THR A 123 22.08 0.65 4.12
C THR A 123 20.64 0.62 4.61
N LEU A 124 19.93 1.74 4.47
CA LEU A 124 18.47 1.85 4.59
C LEU A 124 17.86 2.07 3.19
N TYR A 125 17.06 1.13 2.75
CA TYR A 125 16.25 1.28 1.54
C TYR A 125 14.93 1.97 1.89
N ALA A 126 14.69 3.17 1.34
CA ALA A 126 13.45 3.89 1.50
C ALA A 126 13.11 4.70 0.24
N LEU A 127 11.86 5.11 0.10
CA LEU A 127 11.44 6.02 -0.96
C LEU A 127 11.30 7.42 -0.39
N VAL A 128 12.16 8.31 -0.80
CA VAL A 128 12.15 9.73 -0.41
C VAL A 128 11.67 10.62 -1.56
N GLY A 129 11.23 11.84 -1.21
CA GLY A 129 10.76 12.85 -2.18
C GLY A 129 9.25 12.82 -2.47
N LYS A 130 8.49 11.90 -1.85
CA LYS A 130 7.03 11.85 -1.98
C LYS A 130 6.28 12.47 -0.80
N ASN A 131 6.84 12.36 0.39
CA ASN A 131 6.23 12.83 1.62
C ASN A 131 7.31 13.45 2.51
N LEU A 132 7.40 14.78 2.50
CA LEU A 132 8.45 15.52 3.21
C LEU A 132 8.46 15.28 4.72
N ASP A 133 7.29 15.06 5.35
CA ASP A 133 7.22 14.76 6.78
C ASP A 133 7.84 13.39 7.09
N PHE A 134 7.56 12.40 6.24
CA PHE A 134 8.13 11.07 6.38
C PHE A 134 9.63 11.06 6.06
N ASP A 135 10.04 11.81 5.05
CA ASP A 135 11.46 11.99 4.69
C ASP A 135 12.27 12.61 5.84
N SER A 136 11.69 13.61 6.51
CA SER A 136 12.27 14.21 7.71
C SER A 136 12.39 13.20 8.85
N LYS A 137 11.39 12.36 9.05
CA LYS A 137 11.44 11.27 10.04
C LYS A 137 12.54 10.27 9.71
N ILE A 138 12.65 9.80 8.46
CA ILE A 138 13.73 8.91 8.03
C ILE A 138 15.11 9.49 8.39
N THR A 139 15.33 10.77 8.08
CA THR A 139 16.58 11.46 8.38
C THR A 139 16.85 11.49 9.88
N ASN A 140 15.84 11.77 10.69
CA ASN A 140 15.96 11.80 12.15
C ASN A 140 16.27 10.41 12.73
N TRP A 141 15.63 9.35 12.24
CA TRP A 141 15.87 7.97 12.67
C TRP A 141 17.30 7.52 12.33
N ILE A 142 17.80 7.83 11.12
CA ILE A 142 19.19 7.55 10.73
C ILE A 142 20.16 8.30 11.66
N ASN A 143 19.94 9.58 11.91
CA ASN A 143 20.80 10.38 12.80
C ASN A 143 20.79 9.83 14.23
N SER A 144 19.62 9.43 14.74
CA SER A 144 19.50 8.83 16.06
C SER A 144 20.24 7.49 16.13
N ALA A 145 20.05 6.60 15.15
CA ALA A 145 20.76 5.32 15.09
C ALA A 145 22.28 5.50 15.03
N ASN A 146 22.78 6.42 14.21
CA ASN A 146 24.21 6.72 14.08
C ASN A 146 24.80 7.32 15.36
N SER A 147 24.03 8.12 16.12
CA SER A 147 24.50 8.73 17.38
C SER A 147 24.67 7.74 18.52
N MET A 148 24.05 6.57 18.44
CA MET A 148 24.12 5.51 19.45
C MET A 148 25.42 4.70 19.39
N GLU A 149 26.19 4.81 18.31
CA GLU A 149 27.44 4.07 18.13
C GLU A 149 28.67 4.93 18.44
N ARG A 150 29.63 4.32 19.13
CA ARG A 150 30.94 5.00 19.41
C ARG A 150 31.80 5.15 18.14
N HIS A 151 31.60 4.32 17.14
CA HIS A 151 32.24 4.39 15.84
C HIS A 151 31.14 4.75 14.83
N GLN A 152 31.21 5.97 14.29
CA GLN A 152 30.25 6.52 13.34
C GLN A 152 30.17 5.66 12.07
N GLY A 153 29.31 4.66 12.10
CA GLY A 153 28.77 4.05 10.88
C GLY A 153 27.78 5.03 10.27
N ASN A 154 27.93 5.37 9.01
CA ASN A 154 26.88 6.09 8.29
C ASN A 154 25.96 5.07 7.64
N ILE A 155 24.66 5.16 7.92
CA ILE A 155 23.66 4.40 7.19
C ILE A 155 23.41 5.11 5.86
N ASP A 156 23.74 4.46 4.76
CA ASP A 156 23.51 4.99 3.42
C ASP A 156 22.03 4.83 3.04
N LEU A 157 21.43 5.90 2.54
CA LEU A 157 20.04 5.89 2.07
C LEU A 157 19.98 5.53 0.58
N LYS A 158 19.31 4.43 0.26
CA LYS A 158 19.09 3.96 -1.12
C LYS A 158 17.61 3.88 -1.47
N ASN A 159 17.28 4.08 -2.75
CA ASN A 159 15.92 3.94 -3.24
C ASN A 159 15.60 2.47 -3.57
N PHE A 160 14.49 1.95 -3.07
CA PHE A 160 14.04 0.58 -3.33
C PHE A 160 13.24 0.39 -4.63
N SER A 161 12.94 1.45 -5.37
CA SER A 161 12.04 1.38 -6.55
C SER A 161 12.48 0.35 -7.58
N ASN A 162 13.78 0.18 -7.78
CA ASN A 162 14.31 -0.82 -8.72
C ASN A 162 14.05 -2.26 -8.24
N ILE A 163 14.12 -2.50 -6.93
CA ILE A 163 13.84 -3.83 -6.35
C ILE A 163 12.38 -4.19 -6.59
N LEU A 164 11.46 -3.38 -6.08
CA LEU A 164 10.02 -3.65 -6.19
C LEU A 164 9.52 -3.52 -7.63
N GLY A 165 10.03 -2.54 -8.40
CA GLY A 165 9.65 -2.36 -9.80
C GLY A 165 9.95 -3.58 -10.65
N SER A 166 11.14 -4.17 -10.51
CA SER A 166 11.52 -5.38 -11.24
C SER A 166 10.70 -6.62 -10.82
N MET A 167 10.35 -6.74 -9.54
CA MET A 167 9.50 -7.83 -9.04
C MET A 167 8.06 -7.71 -9.57
N ARG A 168 7.52 -6.49 -9.61
CA ARG A 168 6.15 -6.22 -10.06
C ARG A 168 5.99 -6.20 -11.57
N LEU A 169 7.08 -6.21 -12.32
CA LEU A 169 7.06 -6.24 -13.80
C LEU A 169 6.45 -7.55 -14.31
N VAL A 170 6.87 -8.68 -13.74
CA VAL A 170 6.32 -10.02 -14.06
C VAL A 170 5.34 -10.40 -12.98
N LYS A 171 4.07 -10.65 -13.35
CA LYS A 171 2.96 -10.96 -12.44
C LYS A 171 2.98 -12.42 -12.07
N ASP A 172 2.73 -12.71 -10.80
CA ASP A 172 2.48 -14.09 -10.34
C ASP A 172 1.06 -14.57 -10.71
N ASP A 173 0.78 -15.84 -10.48
CA ASP A 173 -0.51 -16.44 -10.85
C ASP A 173 -1.70 -15.83 -10.10
N GLU A 174 -1.52 -15.40 -8.85
CA GLU A 174 -2.56 -14.72 -8.08
C GLU A 174 -2.84 -13.31 -8.64
N GLU A 175 -1.79 -12.56 -8.98
CA GLU A 175 -1.94 -11.26 -9.64
C GLU A 175 -2.64 -11.41 -11.01
N ILE A 176 -2.27 -12.43 -11.78
CA ILE A 176 -2.92 -12.73 -13.07
C ILE A 176 -4.40 -13.07 -12.87
N SER A 177 -4.73 -13.86 -11.85
CA SER A 177 -6.12 -14.19 -11.50
C SER A 177 -6.95 -12.93 -11.19
N LEU A 178 -6.41 -12.02 -10.37
CA LEU A 178 -7.06 -10.76 -10.05
C LEU A 178 -7.22 -9.84 -11.27
N ILE A 179 -6.22 -9.76 -12.12
CA ILE A 179 -6.28 -8.99 -13.37
C ILE A 179 -7.34 -9.56 -14.30
N ARG A 180 -7.42 -10.90 -14.46
CA ARG A 180 -8.47 -11.55 -15.25
C ARG A 180 -9.86 -11.22 -14.72
N LYS A 181 -10.06 -11.30 -13.41
CA LYS A 181 -11.34 -10.92 -12.78
C LYS A 181 -11.69 -9.46 -13.03
N SER A 182 -10.73 -8.56 -12.93
CA SER A 182 -10.94 -7.14 -13.24
C SER A 182 -11.31 -6.93 -14.72
N CYS A 183 -10.65 -7.64 -15.66
CA CYS A 183 -10.98 -7.59 -17.07
C CYS A 183 -12.39 -8.14 -17.37
N GLU A 184 -12.79 -9.22 -16.68
CA GLU A 184 -14.15 -9.77 -16.80
C GLU A 184 -15.22 -8.76 -16.37
N ILE A 185 -15.01 -8.10 -15.22
CA ILE A 185 -15.91 -7.05 -14.72
C ILE A 185 -16.00 -5.90 -15.73
N ALA A 186 -14.87 -5.44 -16.25
CA ALA A 186 -14.84 -4.38 -17.26
C ALA A 186 -15.58 -4.80 -18.55
N ALA A 187 -15.36 -6.02 -19.02
CA ALA A 187 -16.02 -6.54 -20.22
C ALA A 187 -17.56 -6.67 -20.05
N ILE A 188 -18.02 -7.10 -18.87
CA ILE A 188 -19.45 -7.15 -18.53
C ILE A 188 -20.03 -5.73 -18.55
N SER A 189 -19.36 -4.78 -17.90
CA SER A 189 -19.79 -3.38 -17.82
C SER A 189 -19.91 -2.72 -19.20
N HIS A 190 -18.89 -2.90 -20.05
CA HIS A 190 -18.92 -2.40 -21.42
C HIS A 190 -20.08 -2.98 -22.22
N ARG A 191 -20.30 -4.29 -22.10
CA ARG A 191 -21.40 -4.96 -22.80
C ARG A 191 -22.76 -4.45 -22.34
N ASN A 192 -22.93 -4.27 -21.03
CA ASN A 192 -24.16 -3.72 -20.47
C ASN A 192 -24.44 -2.30 -20.99
N VAL A 193 -23.46 -1.43 -20.97
CA VAL A 193 -23.61 -0.06 -21.49
C VAL A 193 -23.93 -0.07 -22.98
N MET A 194 -23.22 -0.85 -23.80
CA MET A 194 -23.47 -0.97 -25.24
C MET A 194 -24.88 -1.46 -25.58
N GLN A 195 -25.46 -2.31 -24.72
CA GLN A 195 -26.81 -2.85 -24.93
C GLN A 195 -27.94 -1.91 -24.49
N ASN A 196 -27.65 -1.01 -23.56
CA ASN A 196 -28.67 -0.18 -22.91
C ASN A 196 -28.53 1.32 -23.19
N VAL A 197 -27.52 1.73 -23.95
CA VAL A 197 -27.36 3.14 -24.33
C VAL A 197 -28.47 3.54 -25.30
N GLU A 198 -29.14 4.66 -25.01
CA GLU A 198 -30.23 5.22 -25.80
C GLU A 198 -29.95 6.67 -26.18
N VAL A 199 -30.61 7.13 -27.26
CA VAL A 199 -30.53 8.51 -27.69
C VAL A 199 -31.12 9.43 -26.60
N GLY A 200 -30.34 10.43 -26.19
CA GLY A 200 -30.75 11.37 -25.15
C GLY A 200 -30.08 11.10 -23.80
N MET A 201 -29.39 9.96 -23.60
CA MET A 201 -28.58 9.72 -22.43
C MET A 201 -27.38 10.65 -22.41
N SER A 202 -27.01 11.11 -21.21
CA SER A 202 -25.81 11.90 -20.96
C SER A 202 -24.57 11.03 -20.68
N GLU A 203 -23.38 11.61 -20.73
CA GLU A 203 -22.12 10.97 -20.32
C GLU A 203 -22.22 10.47 -18.86
N TYR A 204 -22.89 11.24 -18.00
CA TYR A 204 -23.12 10.91 -16.59
C TYR A 204 -24.00 9.64 -16.42
N ASP A 205 -25.02 9.47 -17.24
CA ASP A 205 -25.87 8.27 -17.18
C ASP A 205 -25.05 7.02 -17.51
N LEU A 206 -24.19 7.10 -18.52
CA LEU A 206 -23.29 5.99 -18.88
C LEU A 206 -22.23 5.73 -17.80
N GLU A 207 -21.65 6.76 -17.19
CA GLU A 207 -20.75 6.60 -16.07
C GLU A 207 -21.42 5.87 -14.90
N CYS A 208 -22.65 6.25 -14.56
CA CYS A 208 -23.42 5.58 -13.52
C CYS A 208 -23.65 4.09 -13.85
N MET A 209 -23.91 3.74 -15.09
CA MET A 209 -24.07 2.35 -15.52
C MET A 209 -22.77 1.56 -15.34
N TYR A 210 -21.62 2.11 -15.73
CA TYR A 210 -20.33 1.47 -15.51
C TYR A 210 -20.03 1.26 -14.03
N LEU A 211 -20.17 2.30 -13.21
CA LEU A 211 -19.88 2.23 -11.78
C LEU A 211 -20.83 1.26 -11.04
N ASN A 212 -22.08 1.18 -11.45
CA ASN A 212 -23.03 0.21 -10.92
C ASN A 212 -22.57 -1.23 -11.22
N GLU A 213 -22.22 -1.52 -12.47
CA GLU A 213 -21.73 -2.84 -12.87
C GLU A 213 -20.45 -3.22 -12.13
N PHE A 214 -19.51 -2.29 -11.96
CA PHE A 214 -18.30 -2.55 -11.17
C PHE A 214 -18.65 -2.98 -9.75
N LYS A 215 -19.55 -2.26 -9.08
CA LYS A 215 -19.91 -2.52 -7.68
C LYS A 215 -20.67 -3.84 -7.50
N ILE A 216 -21.65 -4.13 -8.32
CA ILE A 216 -22.41 -5.40 -8.21
C ILE A 216 -21.56 -6.63 -8.53
N ASN A 217 -20.49 -6.48 -9.31
CA ASN A 217 -19.54 -7.53 -9.61
C ASN A 217 -18.32 -7.56 -8.65
N GLY A 218 -18.35 -6.77 -7.57
CA GLY A 218 -17.38 -6.82 -6.47
C GLY A 218 -16.17 -5.89 -6.60
N SER A 219 -16.13 -5.01 -7.61
CA SER A 219 -15.15 -3.93 -7.67
C SER A 219 -15.74 -2.67 -7.04
N ARG A 220 -15.19 -2.29 -5.88
CA ARG A 220 -15.71 -1.15 -5.12
C ARG A 220 -15.58 0.17 -5.87
N GLU A 221 -14.49 0.31 -6.64
CA GLU A 221 -14.12 1.55 -7.32
C GLU A 221 -13.48 1.26 -8.68
N ALA A 222 -13.50 2.24 -9.56
CA ALA A 222 -12.70 2.22 -10.78
C ALA A 222 -11.21 2.41 -10.44
N SER A 223 -10.32 1.92 -11.30
CA SER A 223 -8.87 2.04 -11.12
C SER A 223 -8.37 3.49 -11.24
N TYR A 224 -9.10 4.32 -11.94
CA TYR A 224 -8.92 5.77 -12.09
C TYR A 224 -10.30 6.40 -12.40
N THR A 225 -10.38 7.72 -12.37
CA THR A 225 -11.63 8.43 -12.67
C THR A 225 -12.15 8.02 -14.06
N PRO A 226 -13.40 7.54 -14.17
CA PRO A 226 -13.97 7.17 -15.45
C PRO A 226 -13.91 8.30 -16.46
N ILE A 227 -13.57 7.97 -17.70
CA ILE A 227 -13.57 8.91 -18.81
C ILE A 227 -14.68 8.47 -19.75
N VAL A 228 -15.79 9.19 -19.72
CA VAL A 228 -16.97 8.95 -20.57
C VAL A 228 -17.25 10.21 -21.36
N ALA A 229 -17.11 10.15 -22.65
CA ALA A 229 -17.22 11.32 -23.52
C ALA A 229 -18.01 11.03 -24.80
N GLY A 230 -18.91 11.97 -25.15
CA GLY A 230 -19.74 11.91 -26.34
C GLY A 230 -19.61 13.15 -27.21
N GLY A 231 -19.92 13.01 -28.50
CA GLY A 231 -19.89 14.12 -29.47
C GLY A 231 -18.52 14.80 -29.54
N ALA A 232 -18.51 16.13 -29.48
CA ALA A 232 -17.27 16.92 -29.57
C ALA A 232 -16.30 16.68 -28.42
N ARG A 233 -16.80 16.28 -27.24
CA ARG A 233 -15.97 15.99 -26.05
C ARG A 233 -15.15 14.70 -26.24
N ALA A 234 -15.58 13.77 -27.08
CA ALA A 234 -14.81 12.55 -27.36
C ALA A 234 -13.43 12.83 -28.02
N CYS A 235 -13.18 14.07 -28.43
CA CYS A 235 -11.87 14.51 -28.92
C CYS A 235 -10.93 14.98 -27.79
N ILE A 236 -11.40 15.03 -26.54
CA ILE A 236 -10.64 15.47 -25.37
C ILE A 236 -10.18 14.21 -24.62
N LEU A 237 -8.88 14.09 -24.33
CA LEU A 237 -8.31 12.88 -23.72
C LEU A 237 -8.59 12.76 -22.23
N HIS A 238 -8.67 13.89 -21.49
CA HIS A 238 -8.90 13.93 -20.05
C HIS A 238 -9.79 15.10 -19.64
#